data_f8f77a80550e52c8f0b85bcd8eacf254
#
_entry.id   f8f77a80550e52c8f0b85bcd8eacf254
#
_cell.length_a   1.000
_cell.length_b   1.000
_cell.length_c   1.000
_cell.angle_alpha   90.00
_cell.angle_beta   90.00
_cell.angle_gamma   90.00
#
_symmetry.space_group_name_H-M   'P 1'
#
loop_
_entity.id
_entity.type
_entity.pdbx_description
1 polymer ?
#
loop_
_entity_poly.entity_id
_entity_poly.type
_entity_poly.pdbx_seq_one_letter_code
_entity_poly.pdbx_strand_id
1 'polypeptide(L)'
;MNGLLVNIAICLYRCKNGSNIDEVSEKIKENIVDETIISKQIYDEYSKHCSLSANDNDIYYLAVLLKGQISKKSDNVVFDDNKMPFANDFIESTKEIIVSTFQYYGLGFDANNSDGFIYNFSIHVKAMIERARNNNKVENEMLPSIQKNCPFIYDVAVYIYNKIKDKYNVNISSEEIGYIAVHIGFLIERFSKNSINVLLLVSSYNGIDRIVKHKLKNLYGDGINIVADPNEFSKQGIDLVIMNHQKNIYGIKNVLISPFFDENDQDNVRQAINECIQIKNNLFTDVIYATFMSEKLFFRRNDLKTKDEVLKFMTNAMVEQGIVSDDFLASVIQREELSSTCFFDTFAIPHGMRFDAYKSRCSILISEDGIKWNDSIIHIVILIAVKYHDRHIFMKMYDNIIQSLQNKKRLLEVLSAESIDEFIEIVKK
;
A
#
# COMPACT_ATOMS: atom_id res chain seq x y z
N MET A 1 14.35 5.28 9.16
CA MET A 1 15.27 6.08 8.35
C MET A 1 14.72 6.36 6.95
N ASN A 2 13.99 5.41 6.32
CA ASN A 2 13.48 5.59 4.94
C ASN A 2 12.41 6.69 4.81
N GLY A 3 11.50 6.88 5.78
CA GLY A 3 10.44 7.90 5.69
C GLY A 3 10.94 9.34 5.69
N LEU A 4 12.05 9.61 6.39
CA LEU A 4 12.66 10.94 6.39
C LEU A 4 13.27 11.27 5.03
N LEU A 5 13.95 10.31 4.41
CA LEU A 5 14.55 10.49 3.09
C LEU A 5 13.50 10.75 2.02
N VAL A 6 12.35 10.05 2.10
CA VAL A 6 11.22 10.27 1.19
C VAL A 6 10.66 11.68 1.37
N ASN A 7 10.45 12.13 2.61
CA ASN A 7 9.95 13.49 2.88
C ASN A 7 10.92 14.57 2.37
N ILE A 8 12.24 14.38 2.58
CA ILE A 8 13.27 15.28 2.03
C ILE A 8 13.20 15.30 0.50
N ALA A 9 13.14 14.12 -0.13
CA ALA A 9 13.05 14.02 -1.59
C ALA A 9 11.82 14.72 -2.15
N ILE A 10 10.65 14.57 -1.52
CA ILE A 10 9.42 15.26 -1.91
C ILE A 10 9.58 16.77 -1.79
N CYS A 11 10.15 17.28 -0.69
CA CYS A 11 10.35 18.71 -0.50
C CYS A 11 11.28 19.31 -1.57
N LEU A 12 12.42 18.67 -1.81
CA LEU A 12 13.39 19.09 -2.83
C LEU A 12 12.80 19.06 -4.24
N TYR A 13 12.06 18.01 -4.56
CA TYR A 13 11.40 17.84 -5.86
C TYR A 13 10.35 18.92 -6.11
N ARG A 14 9.52 19.25 -5.11
CA ARG A 14 8.53 20.34 -5.20
C ARG A 14 9.18 21.68 -5.49
N CYS A 15 10.23 22.03 -4.76
CA CYS A 15 10.94 23.30 -4.98
C CYS A 15 11.60 23.36 -6.37
N LYS A 16 12.14 22.22 -6.86
CA LYS A 16 12.69 22.10 -8.22
C LYS A 16 11.63 22.43 -9.29
N ASN A 17 10.38 22.06 -9.04
CA ASN A 17 9.27 22.28 -9.98
C ASN A 17 8.47 23.56 -9.71
N GLY A 18 9.01 24.46 -8.89
CA GLY A 18 8.37 25.75 -8.61
C GLY A 18 7.09 25.64 -7.75
N SER A 19 6.86 24.49 -7.08
CA SER A 19 5.72 24.28 -6.19
C SER A 19 6.08 24.61 -4.74
N ASN A 20 6.45 25.87 -4.50
CA ASN A 20 6.87 26.37 -3.21
C ASN A 20 5.70 26.47 -2.21
N ILE A 21 6.01 26.57 -0.94
CA ILE A 21 5.03 26.77 0.14
C ILE A 21 4.80 28.26 0.32
N ASP A 22 3.53 28.68 0.30
CA ASP A 22 3.18 30.10 0.33
C ASP A 22 3.30 30.70 1.74
N GLU A 23 2.95 29.93 2.80
CA GLU A 23 2.95 30.46 4.17
C GLU A 23 3.22 29.37 5.22
N VAL A 24 4.10 29.68 6.19
CA VAL A 24 4.31 28.93 7.44
C VAL A 24 4.11 29.90 8.61
N SER A 25 3.31 29.50 9.60
CA SER A 25 3.00 30.32 10.77
C SER A 25 4.26 30.76 11.53
N GLU A 26 4.34 32.06 11.88
CA GLU A 26 5.45 32.65 12.65
C GLU A 26 5.74 31.90 13.97
N LYS A 27 4.69 31.45 14.65
CA LYS A 27 4.82 30.72 15.92
C LYS A 27 5.58 29.39 15.82
N ILE A 28 5.64 28.79 14.63
CA ILE A 28 6.40 27.55 14.39
C ILE A 28 7.89 27.86 14.29
N LYS A 29 8.25 29.00 13.69
CA LYS A 29 9.63 29.39 13.42
C LYS A 29 10.47 29.50 14.70
N GLU A 30 9.85 29.93 15.82
CA GLU A 30 10.56 30.11 17.10
C GLU A 30 10.99 28.79 17.77
N ASN A 31 10.35 27.68 17.47
CA ASN A 31 10.57 26.39 18.14
C ASN A 31 11.37 25.37 17.32
N ILE A 32 11.86 25.71 16.13
CA ILE A 32 12.53 24.79 15.20
C ILE A 32 13.86 25.36 14.68
N VAL A 33 14.58 26.09 15.51
CA VAL A 33 15.82 26.83 15.10
C VAL A 33 16.89 25.85 14.58
N ASP A 34 17.16 24.79 15.33
CA ASP A 34 18.20 23.81 14.97
C ASP A 34 17.83 23.05 13.71
N GLU A 35 16.56 22.63 13.61
CA GLU A 35 16.05 21.92 12.45
C GLU A 35 16.02 22.81 11.20
N THR A 36 15.82 24.13 11.37
CA THR A 36 15.86 25.10 10.28
C THR A 36 17.27 25.23 9.70
N ILE A 37 18.31 25.20 10.55
CA ILE A 37 19.70 25.23 10.11
C ILE A 37 20.01 23.98 9.25
N ILE A 38 19.59 22.79 9.72
CA ILE A 38 19.77 21.54 8.99
C ILE A 38 18.99 21.56 7.68
N SER A 39 17.75 22.01 7.72
CA SER A 39 16.90 22.14 6.54
C SER A 39 17.55 23.04 5.47
N LYS A 40 18.05 24.19 5.86
CA LYS A 40 18.75 25.10 4.97
C LYS A 40 20.00 24.47 4.36
N GLN A 41 20.81 23.76 5.15
CA GLN A 41 21.97 23.03 4.64
C GLN A 41 21.60 21.98 3.59
N ILE A 42 20.48 21.27 3.77
CA ILE A 42 19.99 20.28 2.80
C ILE A 42 19.62 20.98 1.48
N TYR A 43 18.88 22.09 1.53
CA TYR A 43 18.52 22.86 0.34
C TYR A 43 19.75 23.47 -0.35
N ASP A 44 20.67 24.03 0.40
CA ASP A 44 21.91 24.64 -0.10
C ASP A 44 22.80 23.60 -0.79
N GLU A 45 22.92 22.42 -0.20
CA GLU A 45 23.73 21.32 -0.80
C GLU A 45 23.10 20.80 -2.09
N TYR A 46 21.77 20.59 -2.10
CA TYR A 46 21.08 20.12 -3.27
C TYR A 46 21.07 21.14 -4.42
N SER A 47 20.99 22.44 -4.09
CA SER A 47 21.00 23.52 -5.08
C SER A 47 22.34 23.64 -5.84
N LYS A 48 23.43 23.10 -5.30
CA LYS A 48 24.72 23.02 -6.00
C LYS A 48 24.69 22.06 -7.20
N HIS A 49 23.76 21.10 -7.19
CA HIS A 49 23.67 20.04 -8.19
C HIS A 49 22.45 20.22 -9.13
N CYS A 50 21.47 20.98 -8.73
CA CYS A 50 20.22 21.19 -9.49
C CYS A 50 19.78 22.65 -9.37
N SER A 51 19.16 23.19 -10.42
CA SER A 51 18.46 24.49 -10.33
C SER A 51 17.25 24.32 -9.43
N LEU A 52 17.34 24.86 -8.20
CA LEU A 52 16.31 24.76 -7.18
C LEU A 52 16.08 26.15 -6.60
N SER A 53 14.80 26.53 -6.49
CA SER A 53 14.36 27.80 -5.90
C SER A 53 13.49 27.49 -4.67
N ALA A 54 14.12 27.35 -3.50
CA ALA A 54 13.42 27.23 -2.22
C ALA A 54 13.23 28.61 -1.61
N ASN A 55 12.05 28.88 -1.07
CA ASN A 55 11.79 30.06 -0.25
C ASN A 55 11.95 29.73 1.26
N ASP A 56 11.87 30.73 2.13
CA ASP A 56 11.99 30.53 3.57
C ASP A 56 10.92 29.58 4.13
N ASN A 57 9.71 29.59 3.57
CA ASN A 57 8.63 28.70 4.00
C ASN A 57 8.90 27.23 3.66
N ASP A 58 9.57 26.94 2.54
CA ASP A 58 10.02 25.59 2.20
C ASP A 58 11.06 25.07 3.20
N ILE A 59 11.99 25.95 3.61
CA ILE A 59 13.01 25.64 4.61
C ILE A 59 12.36 25.33 5.96
N TYR A 60 11.42 26.17 6.39
CA TYR A 60 10.68 25.94 7.63
C TYR A 60 9.81 24.68 7.58
N TYR A 61 9.19 24.41 6.44
CA TYR A 61 8.40 23.19 6.26
C TYR A 61 9.25 21.94 6.42
N LEU A 62 10.41 21.86 5.78
CA LEU A 62 11.34 20.75 5.94
C LEU A 62 11.84 20.65 7.39
N ALA A 63 12.09 21.77 8.05
CA ALA A 63 12.50 21.80 9.46
C ALA A 63 11.43 21.19 10.39
N VAL A 64 10.15 21.45 10.16
CA VAL A 64 9.02 20.81 10.87
C VAL A 64 9.03 19.29 10.66
N LEU A 65 9.25 18.84 9.43
CA LEU A 65 9.34 17.39 9.11
C LEU A 65 10.53 16.74 9.83
N LEU A 66 11.69 17.42 9.87
CA LEU A 66 12.88 16.94 10.58
C LEU A 66 12.59 16.82 12.09
N LYS A 67 11.99 17.83 12.70
CA LYS A 67 11.62 17.79 14.12
C LYS A 67 10.72 16.63 14.48
N GLY A 68 9.67 16.38 13.68
CA GLY A 68 8.75 15.28 13.88
C GLY A 68 9.39 13.89 13.79
N GLN A 69 10.55 13.76 13.11
CA GLN A 69 11.28 12.50 13.01
C GLN A 69 12.40 12.35 14.05
N ILE A 70 13.04 13.45 14.46
CA ILE A 70 14.11 13.45 15.47
C ILE A 70 13.52 13.21 16.86
N SER A 71 12.35 13.76 17.15
CA SER A 71 11.62 13.57 18.41
C SER A 71 11.20 12.13 18.71
N LYS A 72 11.19 11.23 17.71
CA LYS A 72 10.93 9.78 17.92
C LYS A 72 11.99 9.06 18.77
N LYS A 73 13.09 9.71 19.11
CA LYS A 73 14.14 9.15 20.01
C LYS A 73 14.04 9.59 21.47
N SER A 74 13.17 10.54 21.79
CA SER A 74 12.89 10.94 23.17
C SER A 74 11.41 10.74 23.46
N ASP A 75 11.10 9.82 24.35
CA ASP A 75 9.76 9.62 24.92
C ASP A 75 9.22 10.96 25.47
N ASN A 76 7.96 11.28 25.16
CA ASN A 76 7.18 12.43 25.61
C ASN A 76 7.41 13.78 24.91
N VAL A 77 7.05 13.88 23.62
CA VAL A 77 6.68 15.17 23.07
C VAL A 77 5.18 15.36 23.26
N VAL A 78 4.81 16.15 24.27
CA VAL A 78 3.47 16.70 24.41
C VAL A 78 3.32 17.76 23.30
N PHE A 79 2.50 17.47 22.28
CA PHE A 79 2.09 18.48 21.29
C PHE A 79 1.22 19.49 22.04
N ASP A 80 1.67 20.74 22.07
CA ASP A 80 0.89 21.84 22.65
C ASP A 80 -0.19 22.23 21.64
N ASP A 81 -1.43 21.87 21.92
CA ASP A 81 -2.62 22.14 21.10
C ASP A 81 -2.79 23.62 20.70
N ASN A 82 -2.15 24.53 21.41
CA ASN A 82 -2.22 25.97 21.15
C ASN A 82 -1.21 26.50 20.10
N LYS A 83 -0.36 25.61 19.53
CA LYS A 83 0.72 26.00 18.59
C LYS A 83 0.55 25.44 17.17
N MET A 84 -0.64 24.96 16.81
CA MET A 84 -0.90 24.36 15.52
C MET A 84 -1.10 25.41 14.41
N PRO A 85 -0.50 25.26 13.20
CA PRO A 85 -0.70 26.19 12.07
C PRO A 85 -2.09 26.09 11.46
N PHE A 86 -2.91 25.11 11.88
CA PHE A 86 -4.28 24.86 11.42
C PHE A 86 -5.22 24.71 12.61
N ALA A 87 -6.52 24.91 12.34
CA ALA A 87 -7.54 24.53 13.31
C ALA A 87 -7.44 23.03 13.61
N ASN A 88 -7.51 22.63 14.89
CA ASN A 88 -7.48 21.23 15.34
C ASN A 88 -8.51 20.37 14.58
N ASP A 89 -9.65 20.95 14.21
CA ASP A 89 -10.71 20.31 13.43
C ASP A 89 -10.22 19.77 12.07
N PHE A 90 -9.24 20.41 11.43
CA PHE A 90 -8.70 19.94 10.15
C PHE A 90 -7.82 18.71 10.34
N ILE A 91 -7.02 18.67 11.39
CA ILE A 91 -6.15 17.53 11.72
C ILE A 91 -7.01 16.33 12.11
N GLU A 92 -8.00 16.53 13.00
CA GLU A 92 -8.94 15.47 13.38
C GLU A 92 -9.71 14.94 12.16
N SER A 93 -10.16 15.82 11.29
CA SER A 93 -10.81 15.47 10.04
C SER A 93 -9.92 14.60 9.14
N THR A 94 -8.65 14.96 9.02
CA THR A 94 -7.67 14.19 8.24
C THR A 94 -7.40 12.83 8.88
N LYS A 95 -7.30 12.79 10.21
CA LYS A 95 -7.18 11.56 11.00
C LYS A 95 -8.38 10.62 10.77
N GLU A 96 -9.61 11.14 10.80
CA GLU A 96 -10.82 10.38 10.52
C GLU A 96 -10.80 9.76 9.12
N ILE A 97 -10.35 10.52 8.10
CA ILE A 97 -10.22 10.02 6.72
C ILE A 97 -9.25 8.84 6.67
N ILE A 98 -8.07 8.97 7.28
CA ILE A 98 -7.06 7.90 7.32
C ILE A 98 -7.57 6.69 8.09
N VAL A 99 -8.03 6.88 9.34
CA VAL A 99 -8.52 5.78 10.18
C VAL A 99 -9.65 5.02 9.50
N SER A 100 -10.65 5.74 8.99
CA SER A 100 -11.79 5.11 8.32
C SER A 100 -11.39 4.40 7.02
N THR A 101 -10.40 4.90 6.28
CA THR A 101 -9.89 4.25 5.08
C THR A 101 -9.13 2.97 5.43
N PHE A 102 -8.25 3.01 6.42
CA PHE A 102 -7.49 1.83 6.84
C PHE A 102 -8.43 0.74 7.41
N GLN A 103 -9.42 1.12 8.21
CA GLN A 103 -10.47 0.20 8.67
C GLN A 103 -11.24 -0.41 7.50
N TYR A 104 -11.59 0.40 6.51
CA TYR A 104 -12.32 -0.03 5.32
C TYR A 104 -11.54 -1.11 4.54
N TYR A 105 -10.25 -0.91 4.29
CA TYR A 105 -9.41 -1.89 3.63
C TYR A 105 -8.94 -3.05 4.54
N GLY A 106 -9.25 -3.00 5.84
CA GLY A 106 -8.77 -3.99 6.81
C GLY A 106 -7.27 -3.90 7.10
N LEU A 107 -6.71 -2.72 6.90
CA LEU A 107 -5.32 -2.41 7.20
C LEU A 107 -5.19 -2.01 8.68
N GLY A 108 -4.16 -2.51 9.35
CA GLY A 108 -3.87 -2.08 10.72
C GLY A 108 -3.43 -0.62 10.75
N PHE A 109 -3.92 0.15 11.72
CA PHE A 109 -3.48 1.52 11.96
C PHE A 109 -3.48 1.82 13.46
N ASP A 110 -2.32 2.12 14.00
CA ASP A 110 -2.20 2.55 15.40
C ASP A 110 -2.29 4.08 15.48
N ALA A 111 -3.52 4.56 15.68
CA ALA A 111 -3.81 5.98 15.75
C ALA A 111 -3.06 6.68 16.90
N ASN A 112 -2.77 5.98 18.01
CA ASN A 112 -2.11 6.56 19.18
C ASN A 112 -0.61 6.78 18.98
N ASN A 113 0.02 5.98 18.12
CA ASN A 113 1.46 6.10 17.80
C ASN A 113 1.73 6.76 16.43
N SER A 114 0.71 7.41 15.85
CA SER A 114 0.80 7.95 14.48
C SER A 114 0.55 9.46 14.40
N ASP A 115 0.50 10.17 15.51
CA ASP A 115 0.20 11.61 15.54
C ASP A 115 1.16 12.43 14.66
N GLY A 116 2.45 12.12 14.68
CA GLY A 116 3.43 12.78 13.80
C GLY A 116 3.17 12.52 12.31
N PHE A 117 2.68 11.33 11.94
CA PHE A 117 2.28 11.06 10.56
C PHE A 117 1.01 11.84 10.20
N ILE A 118 -0.01 11.81 11.05
CA ILE A 118 -1.28 12.51 10.82
C ILE A 118 -1.02 14.01 10.64
N TYR A 119 -0.19 14.58 11.49
CA TYR A 119 0.18 15.99 11.39
C TYR A 119 0.84 16.33 10.04
N ASN A 120 1.89 15.59 9.66
CA ASN A 120 2.59 15.81 8.39
C ASN A 120 1.68 15.58 7.17
N PHE A 121 0.82 14.57 7.24
CA PHE A 121 -0.14 14.30 6.19
C PHE A 121 -1.21 15.39 6.09
N SER A 122 -1.66 15.96 7.22
CA SER A 122 -2.60 17.09 7.25
C SER A 122 -2.03 18.32 6.57
N ILE A 123 -0.74 18.62 6.79
CA ILE A 123 -0.05 19.73 6.10
C ILE A 123 -0.06 19.51 4.59
N HIS A 124 0.28 18.27 4.16
CA HIS A 124 0.25 17.93 2.74
C HIS A 124 -1.14 18.07 2.13
N VAL A 125 -2.18 17.53 2.79
CA VAL A 125 -3.58 17.60 2.34
C VAL A 125 -4.04 19.06 2.22
N LYS A 126 -3.70 19.90 3.17
CA LYS A 126 -4.06 21.32 3.11
C LYS A 126 -3.43 22.03 1.94
N ALA A 127 -2.11 21.87 1.75
CA ALA A 127 -1.40 22.46 0.62
C ALA A 127 -1.95 21.96 -0.73
N MET A 128 -2.31 20.68 -0.81
CA MET A 128 -2.95 20.07 -1.98
C MET A 128 -4.32 20.71 -2.27
N ILE A 129 -5.17 20.90 -1.24
CA ILE A 129 -6.47 21.55 -1.38
C ILE A 129 -6.31 23.00 -1.88
N GLU A 130 -5.34 23.74 -1.36
CA GLU A 130 -5.06 25.11 -1.77
C GLU A 130 -4.56 25.20 -3.22
N ARG A 131 -3.67 24.28 -3.62
CA ARG A 131 -3.24 24.17 -5.03
C ARG A 131 -4.41 23.87 -5.96
N ALA A 132 -5.27 22.91 -5.57
CA ALA A 132 -6.43 22.54 -6.37
C ALA A 132 -7.41 23.72 -6.55
N ARG A 133 -7.64 24.51 -5.49
CA ARG A 133 -8.50 25.72 -5.55
C ARG A 133 -7.92 26.81 -6.44
N ASN A 134 -6.60 26.92 -6.48
CA ASN A 134 -5.89 27.90 -7.29
C ASN A 134 -5.53 27.40 -8.70
N ASN A 135 -5.99 26.19 -9.09
CA ASN A 135 -5.66 25.54 -10.36
C ASN A 135 -4.14 25.40 -10.61
N ASN A 136 -3.35 25.30 -9.56
CA ASN A 136 -1.91 25.09 -9.64
C ASN A 136 -1.64 23.62 -9.97
N LYS A 137 -1.02 23.38 -11.13
CA LYS A 137 -0.64 22.02 -11.56
C LYS A 137 0.66 21.62 -10.87
N VAL A 138 0.72 20.34 -10.50
CA VAL A 138 1.91 19.69 -9.96
C VAL A 138 2.28 18.54 -10.89
N GLU A 139 3.56 18.34 -11.13
CA GLU A 139 4.07 17.16 -11.84
C GLU A 139 4.63 16.17 -10.83
N ASN A 140 4.44 14.87 -11.10
CA ASN A 140 4.94 13.79 -10.24
C ASN A 140 5.62 12.72 -11.10
N GLU A 141 6.94 12.83 -11.27
CA GLU A 141 7.75 11.86 -12.01
C GLU A 141 7.70 10.44 -11.42
N MET A 142 7.32 10.32 -10.13
CA MET A 142 7.20 9.02 -9.47
C MET A 142 5.86 8.32 -9.79
N LEU A 143 4.86 9.05 -10.31
CA LEU A 143 3.53 8.51 -10.55
C LEU A 143 3.53 7.22 -11.38
N PRO A 144 4.23 7.14 -12.53
CA PRO A 144 4.28 5.90 -13.32
C PRO A 144 4.89 4.73 -12.54
N SER A 145 5.91 5.02 -11.71
CA SER A 145 6.55 4.02 -10.87
C SER A 145 5.64 3.55 -9.73
N ILE A 146 4.88 4.46 -9.12
CA ILE A 146 3.91 4.14 -8.06
C ILE A 146 2.80 3.25 -8.61
N GLN A 147 2.20 3.65 -9.73
CA GLN A 147 1.14 2.87 -10.39
C GLN A 147 1.63 1.49 -10.83
N LYS A 148 2.90 1.40 -11.23
CA LYS A 148 3.52 0.16 -11.67
C LYS A 148 3.87 -0.78 -10.53
N ASN A 149 4.52 -0.28 -9.47
CA ASN A 149 5.14 -1.12 -8.45
C ASN A 149 4.32 -1.22 -7.16
N CYS A 150 3.38 -0.29 -6.95
CA CYS A 150 2.56 -0.19 -5.75
C CYS A 150 1.08 0.10 -6.10
N PRO A 151 0.47 -0.67 -7.03
CA PRO A 151 -0.86 -0.35 -7.58
C PRO A 151 -1.95 -0.37 -6.50
N PHE A 152 -1.87 -1.28 -5.54
CA PHE A 152 -2.82 -1.30 -4.41
C PHE A 152 -2.69 -0.05 -3.53
N ILE A 153 -1.46 0.39 -3.23
CA ILE A 153 -1.25 1.63 -2.45
C ILE A 153 -1.84 2.83 -3.19
N TYR A 154 -1.69 2.87 -4.51
CA TYR A 154 -2.31 3.90 -5.33
C TYR A 154 -3.84 3.84 -5.28
N ASP A 155 -4.44 2.65 -5.28
CA ASP A 155 -5.88 2.49 -5.13
C ASP A 155 -6.40 3.00 -3.78
N VAL A 156 -5.71 2.69 -2.69
CA VAL A 156 -6.02 3.25 -1.37
C VAL A 156 -5.92 4.78 -1.38
N ALA A 157 -4.94 5.35 -2.09
CA ALA A 157 -4.80 6.80 -2.24
C ALA A 157 -5.97 7.42 -3.03
N VAL A 158 -6.46 6.76 -4.07
CA VAL A 158 -7.68 7.18 -4.80
C VAL A 158 -8.90 7.20 -3.87
N TYR A 159 -9.03 6.21 -3.00
CA TYR A 159 -10.13 6.17 -2.03
C TYR A 159 -10.02 7.30 -0.99
N ILE A 160 -8.82 7.61 -0.49
CA ILE A 160 -8.58 8.77 0.37
C ILE A 160 -8.94 10.05 -0.36
N TYR A 161 -8.51 10.18 -1.61
CA TYR A 161 -8.87 11.34 -2.45
C TYR A 161 -10.39 11.50 -2.57
N ASN A 162 -11.13 10.43 -2.82
CA ASN A 162 -12.58 10.52 -2.90
C ASN A 162 -13.20 11.12 -1.62
N LYS A 163 -12.73 10.68 -0.44
CA LYS A 163 -13.18 11.26 0.84
C LYS A 163 -12.80 12.73 1.00
N ILE A 164 -11.61 13.13 0.53
CA ILE A 164 -11.17 14.52 0.52
C ILE A 164 -12.04 15.35 -0.44
N LYS A 165 -12.29 14.83 -1.65
CA LYS A 165 -13.16 15.44 -2.66
C LYS A 165 -14.56 15.70 -2.10
N ASP A 166 -15.18 14.69 -1.50
CA ASP A 166 -16.52 14.80 -0.93
C ASP A 166 -16.59 15.82 0.21
N LYS A 167 -15.56 15.86 1.07
CA LYS A 167 -15.52 16.73 2.24
C LYS A 167 -15.20 18.19 1.93
N TYR A 168 -14.24 18.41 1.02
CA TYR A 168 -13.71 19.75 0.74
C TYR A 168 -14.10 20.31 -0.62
N ASN A 169 -14.88 19.54 -1.41
CA ASN A 169 -15.34 19.89 -2.76
C ASN A 169 -14.19 20.36 -3.67
N VAL A 170 -13.15 19.54 -3.80
CA VAL A 170 -11.97 19.83 -4.62
C VAL A 170 -11.70 18.68 -5.59
N ASN A 171 -11.24 19.02 -6.81
CA ASN A 171 -10.73 18.04 -7.76
C ASN A 171 -9.21 18.15 -7.81
N ILE A 172 -8.52 17.04 -7.60
CA ILE A 172 -7.05 16.95 -7.74
C ILE A 172 -6.67 16.05 -8.90
N SER A 173 -5.44 16.24 -9.36
CA SER A 173 -4.89 15.46 -10.47
C SER A 173 -4.38 14.09 -9.99
N SER A 174 -4.10 13.20 -10.93
CA SER A 174 -3.47 11.90 -10.67
C SER A 174 -2.09 12.03 -10.01
N GLU A 175 -1.38 13.11 -10.31
CA GLU A 175 -0.08 13.45 -9.72
C GLU A 175 -0.19 13.68 -8.20
N GLU A 176 -1.22 14.41 -7.77
CA GLU A 176 -1.48 14.63 -6.33
C GLU A 176 -1.92 13.33 -5.63
N ILE A 177 -2.71 12.49 -6.30
CA ILE A 177 -3.05 11.16 -5.78
C ILE A 177 -1.78 10.32 -5.59
N GLY A 178 -0.83 10.41 -6.52
CA GLY A 178 0.48 9.79 -6.40
C GLY A 178 1.25 10.23 -5.15
N TYR A 179 1.19 11.50 -4.78
CA TYR A 179 1.80 11.98 -3.53
C TYR A 179 1.07 11.46 -2.28
N ILE A 180 -0.26 11.37 -2.30
CA ILE A 180 -1.02 10.69 -1.23
C ILE A 180 -0.50 9.24 -1.09
N ALA A 181 -0.34 8.52 -2.20
CA ALA A 181 0.16 7.15 -2.21
C ALA A 181 1.55 7.03 -1.57
N VAL A 182 2.47 7.96 -1.85
CA VAL A 182 3.80 7.99 -1.22
C VAL A 182 3.69 8.16 0.30
N HIS A 183 2.83 9.07 0.77
CA HIS A 183 2.65 9.30 2.21
C HIS A 183 2.10 8.08 2.93
N ILE A 184 1.07 7.42 2.38
CA ILE A 184 0.45 6.26 3.02
C ILE A 184 1.20 4.95 2.82
N GLY A 185 2.01 4.85 1.76
CA GLY A 185 2.72 3.61 1.38
C GLY A 185 3.62 3.10 2.50
N PHE A 186 4.30 4.01 3.20
CA PHE A 186 5.13 3.66 4.34
C PHE A 186 4.34 3.00 5.50
N LEU A 187 3.10 3.44 5.73
CA LEU A 187 2.23 2.83 6.74
C LEU A 187 1.77 1.44 6.28
N ILE A 188 1.30 1.34 5.03
CA ILE A 188 0.77 0.08 4.48
C ILE A 188 1.85 -1.00 4.42
N GLU A 189 3.08 -0.66 4.03
CA GLU A 189 4.20 -1.59 3.98
C GLU A 189 4.52 -2.21 5.35
N ARG A 190 4.37 -1.47 6.42
CA ARG A 190 4.56 -1.99 7.79
C ARG A 190 3.53 -3.07 8.14
N PHE A 191 2.30 -2.99 7.62
CA PHE A 191 1.21 -3.92 7.91
C PHE A 191 1.10 -5.05 6.88
N SER A 192 1.65 -4.88 5.67
CA SER A 192 1.62 -5.90 4.61
C SER A 192 2.69 -6.98 4.77
N LYS A 193 3.65 -6.81 5.67
CA LYS A 193 4.66 -7.84 5.93
C LYS A 193 3.97 -9.11 6.42
N ASN A 194 4.06 -10.17 5.62
CA ASN A 194 3.70 -11.52 6.01
C ASN A 194 4.61 -11.93 7.18
N SER A 195 4.19 -11.62 8.40
CA SER A 195 4.94 -12.08 9.56
C SER A 195 4.83 -13.59 9.68
N ILE A 196 5.96 -14.24 9.88
CA ILE A 196 6.04 -15.67 10.19
C ILE A 196 5.88 -15.82 11.69
N ASN A 197 4.91 -16.62 12.12
CA ASN A 197 4.73 -16.96 13.52
C ASN A 197 5.76 -17.99 13.93
N VAL A 198 6.71 -17.57 14.74
CA VAL A 198 7.84 -18.40 15.19
C VAL A 198 7.62 -18.81 16.64
N LEU A 199 7.48 -20.11 16.90
CA LEU A 199 7.52 -20.67 18.23
C LEU A 199 8.98 -20.88 18.65
N LEU A 200 9.41 -20.21 19.71
CA LEU A 200 10.78 -20.32 20.22
C LEU A 200 10.82 -21.29 21.40
N LEU A 201 11.36 -22.49 21.18
CA LEU A 201 11.56 -23.53 22.20
C LEU A 201 13.05 -23.65 22.55
N VAL A 202 13.56 -22.61 23.17
CA VAL A 202 14.98 -22.49 23.56
C VAL A 202 15.07 -22.49 25.07
N SER A 203 16.07 -23.20 25.61
CA SER A 203 16.31 -23.25 27.05
C SER A 203 16.51 -21.85 27.64
N SER A 204 15.83 -21.54 28.73
CA SER A 204 16.03 -20.29 29.47
C SER A 204 17.32 -20.28 30.33
N TYR A 205 18.10 -21.38 30.31
CA TYR A 205 19.34 -21.47 31.07
C TYR A 205 20.31 -20.34 30.71
N ASN A 206 20.77 -19.60 31.72
CA ASN A 206 21.63 -18.43 31.56
C ASN A 206 21.10 -17.34 30.59
N GLY A 207 19.78 -17.26 30.36
CA GLY A 207 19.17 -16.24 29.51
C GLY A 207 19.37 -16.45 28.01
N ILE A 208 19.68 -17.67 27.56
CA ILE A 208 19.88 -18.02 26.14
C ILE A 208 18.64 -17.66 25.33
N ASP A 209 17.45 -17.93 25.84
CA ASP A 209 16.17 -17.58 25.22
C ASP A 209 16.06 -16.08 24.91
N ARG A 210 16.49 -15.21 25.82
CA ARG A 210 16.49 -13.76 25.64
C ARG A 210 17.50 -13.30 24.59
N ILE A 211 18.69 -13.91 24.58
CA ILE A 211 19.72 -13.60 23.61
C ILE A 211 19.26 -13.97 22.20
N VAL A 212 18.73 -15.19 22.02
CA VAL A 212 18.21 -15.67 20.73
C VAL A 212 17.04 -14.81 20.28
N LYS A 213 16.08 -14.51 21.17
CA LYS A 213 14.95 -13.64 20.86
C LYS A 213 15.38 -12.24 20.41
N HIS A 214 16.38 -11.66 21.08
CA HIS A 214 16.92 -10.34 20.73
C HIS A 214 17.62 -10.36 19.36
N LYS A 215 18.45 -11.38 19.09
CA LYS A 215 19.12 -11.55 17.79
C LYS A 215 18.10 -11.74 16.65
N LEU A 216 17.10 -12.58 16.85
CA LEU A 216 16.02 -12.78 15.88
C LEU A 216 15.25 -11.47 15.59
N LYS A 217 14.92 -10.70 16.62
CA LYS A 217 14.27 -9.40 16.44
C LYS A 217 15.14 -8.39 15.70
N ASN A 218 16.43 -8.37 15.97
CA ASN A 218 17.37 -7.48 15.28
C ASN A 218 17.54 -7.84 13.80
N LEU A 219 17.54 -9.15 13.47
CA LEU A 219 17.72 -9.62 12.09
C LEU A 219 16.45 -9.47 11.24
N TYR A 220 15.28 -9.75 11.82
CA TYR A 220 14.01 -9.88 11.05
C TYR A 220 12.98 -8.82 11.41
N GLY A 221 13.16 -8.07 12.50
CA GLY A 221 12.24 -7.00 12.92
C GLY A 221 10.79 -7.46 13.01
N ASP A 222 9.92 -6.74 12.30
CA ASP A 222 8.49 -7.04 12.20
C ASP A 222 8.17 -8.17 11.21
N GLY A 223 9.16 -8.73 10.51
CA GLY A 223 8.98 -9.86 9.59
C GLY A 223 8.70 -11.19 10.30
N ILE A 224 8.91 -11.26 11.62
CA ILE A 224 8.60 -12.43 12.45
C ILE A 224 7.81 -12.02 13.68
N ASN A 225 6.83 -12.85 14.04
CA ASN A 225 6.12 -12.76 15.31
C ASN A 225 6.57 -13.92 16.21
N ILE A 226 7.28 -13.60 17.30
CA ILE A 226 7.80 -14.61 18.22
C ILE A 226 6.74 -14.92 19.28
N VAL A 227 6.15 -16.11 19.20
CA VAL A 227 5.21 -16.68 20.18
C VAL A 227 6.03 -17.32 21.31
N ALA A 228 5.80 -16.86 22.54
CA ALA A 228 6.58 -17.32 23.68
C ALA A 228 5.87 -18.44 24.49
N ASP A 229 4.55 -18.54 24.40
CA ASP A 229 3.74 -19.51 25.13
C ASP A 229 3.21 -20.60 24.18
N PRO A 230 3.56 -21.88 24.41
CA PRO A 230 2.99 -22.98 23.66
C PRO A 230 1.45 -23.09 23.74
N ASN A 231 0.82 -22.51 24.75
CA ASN A 231 -0.64 -22.50 24.91
C ASN A 231 -1.34 -21.47 23.99
N GLU A 232 -0.61 -20.52 23.43
CA GLU A 232 -1.10 -19.63 22.36
C GLU A 232 -1.11 -20.31 21.00
N PHE A 233 -0.55 -21.51 20.89
CA PHE A 233 -0.41 -22.29 19.69
C PHE A 233 -1.73 -22.47 18.91
N SER A 234 -2.84 -22.67 19.60
CA SER A 234 -4.15 -22.92 18.97
C SER A 234 -4.82 -21.66 18.40
N LYS A 235 -4.33 -20.46 18.74
CA LYS A 235 -4.99 -19.20 18.39
C LYS A 235 -4.41 -18.49 17.16
N GLN A 236 -3.12 -18.70 16.85
CA GLN A 236 -2.43 -17.90 15.82
C GLN A 236 -1.84 -18.72 14.65
N GLY A 237 -1.82 -20.07 14.76
CA GLY A 237 -1.10 -20.91 13.79
C GLY A 237 0.42 -20.65 13.83
N ILE A 238 1.24 -21.69 14.01
CA ILE A 238 2.70 -21.59 14.01
C ILE A 238 3.23 -22.02 12.63
N ASP A 239 4.11 -21.22 12.07
CA ASP A 239 4.74 -21.45 10.77
C ASP A 239 6.11 -22.12 10.90
N LEU A 240 6.86 -21.76 11.95
CA LEU A 240 8.24 -22.21 12.18
C LEU A 240 8.48 -22.44 13.66
N VAL A 241 9.18 -23.52 13.98
CA VAL A 241 9.67 -23.78 15.33
C VAL A 241 11.19 -23.68 15.34
N ILE A 242 11.73 -22.85 16.22
CA ILE A 242 13.17 -22.73 16.47
C ILE A 242 13.45 -23.33 17.85
N MET A 243 14.37 -24.29 17.92
CA MET A 243 14.67 -25.03 19.15
C MET A 243 16.17 -25.29 19.30
N ASN A 244 16.64 -25.44 20.54
CA ASN A 244 18.02 -25.85 20.85
C ASN A 244 18.13 -27.25 21.48
N HIS A 245 17.05 -28.03 21.45
CA HIS A 245 17.02 -29.41 21.93
C HIS A 245 16.15 -30.26 20.97
N GLN A 246 16.45 -31.53 20.87
CA GLN A 246 15.73 -32.43 19.97
C GLN A 246 14.31 -32.71 20.47
N LYS A 247 13.36 -31.95 19.97
CA LYS A 247 11.92 -32.21 20.14
C LYS A 247 11.20 -31.83 18.84
N ASN A 248 11.07 -32.80 17.95
CA ASN A 248 10.33 -32.55 16.69
C ASN A 248 8.84 -32.29 16.96
N ILE A 249 8.32 -31.20 16.43
CA ILE A 249 6.88 -30.95 16.35
C ILE A 249 6.44 -31.33 14.92
N TYR A 250 5.66 -32.40 14.83
CA TYR A 250 5.19 -32.94 13.55
C TYR A 250 4.25 -31.93 12.84
N GLY A 251 4.38 -31.85 11.53
CA GLY A 251 3.52 -31.00 10.70
C GLY A 251 3.93 -29.52 10.61
N ILE A 252 4.99 -29.11 11.29
CA ILE A 252 5.53 -27.73 11.25
C ILE A 252 7.01 -27.80 10.88
N LYS A 253 7.52 -26.80 10.18
CA LYS A 253 8.96 -26.67 9.92
C LYS A 253 9.71 -26.47 11.24
N ASN A 254 10.74 -27.29 11.48
CA ASN A 254 11.57 -27.21 12.68
C ASN A 254 13.01 -26.83 12.28
N VAL A 255 13.64 -25.94 13.05
CA VAL A 255 15.05 -25.59 12.92
C VAL A 255 15.72 -25.79 14.28
N LEU A 256 16.75 -26.62 14.29
CA LEU A 256 17.61 -26.83 15.45
C LEU A 256 18.74 -25.80 15.40
N ILE A 257 18.96 -25.09 16.49
CA ILE A 257 20.02 -24.09 16.64
C ILE A 257 20.97 -24.46 17.77
N SER A 258 22.22 -23.98 17.69
CA SER A 258 23.17 -24.04 18.80
C SER A 258 22.76 -23.10 19.95
N PRO A 259 23.21 -23.30 21.16
CA PRO A 259 22.96 -22.37 22.28
C PRO A 259 23.50 -20.95 22.03
N PHE A 260 24.48 -20.79 21.13
CA PHE A 260 25.12 -19.49 20.84
C PHE A 260 24.50 -18.74 19.66
N PHE A 261 23.61 -19.40 18.90
CA PHE A 261 22.98 -18.84 17.70
C PHE A 261 24.04 -18.19 16.78
N ASP A 262 24.90 -19.03 16.23
CA ASP A 262 26.01 -18.64 15.38
C ASP A 262 25.58 -18.29 13.94
N GLU A 263 26.54 -18.02 13.04
CA GLU A 263 26.25 -17.64 11.65
C GLU A 263 25.55 -18.77 10.87
N ASN A 264 25.93 -20.03 11.09
CA ASN A 264 25.27 -21.18 10.45
C ASN A 264 23.80 -21.29 10.91
N ASP A 265 23.54 -21.05 12.20
CA ASP A 265 22.18 -21.04 12.74
C ASP A 265 21.36 -19.94 12.08
N GLN A 266 21.96 -18.73 11.89
CA GLN A 266 21.29 -17.61 11.26
C GLN A 266 20.92 -17.92 9.79
N ASP A 267 21.81 -18.57 9.05
CA ASP A 267 21.56 -18.97 7.67
C ASP A 267 20.49 -20.04 7.58
N ASN A 268 20.52 -21.06 8.45
CA ASN A 268 19.49 -22.11 8.52
C ASN A 268 18.10 -21.51 8.85
N VAL A 269 18.04 -20.61 9.80
CA VAL A 269 16.80 -19.91 10.17
C VAL A 269 16.31 -19.02 9.01
N ARG A 270 17.21 -18.31 8.33
CA ARG A 270 16.89 -17.49 7.15
C ARG A 270 16.28 -18.32 6.04
N GLN A 271 16.90 -19.46 5.73
CA GLN A 271 16.37 -20.38 4.73
C GLN A 271 14.97 -20.90 5.13
N ALA A 272 14.78 -21.34 6.38
CA ALA A 272 13.52 -21.85 6.86
C ALA A 272 12.41 -20.76 6.84
N ILE A 273 12.70 -19.53 7.20
CA ILE A 273 11.77 -18.40 7.10
C ILE A 273 11.36 -18.18 5.64
N ASN A 274 12.31 -18.17 4.71
CA ASN A 274 12.02 -17.99 3.29
C ASN A 274 11.15 -19.12 2.74
N GLU A 275 11.41 -20.36 3.11
CA GLU A 275 10.58 -21.51 2.74
C GLU A 275 9.15 -21.39 3.31
N CYS A 276 8.99 -20.99 4.56
CA CYS A 276 7.68 -20.75 5.18
C CYS A 276 6.92 -19.63 4.47
N ILE A 277 7.60 -18.54 4.11
CA ILE A 277 7.01 -17.42 3.34
C ILE A 277 6.53 -17.92 1.97
N GLN A 278 7.34 -18.73 1.26
CA GLN A 278 6.96 -19.28 -0.03
C GLN A 278 5.75 -20.23 0.07
N ILE A 279 5.73 -21.12 1.07
CA ILE A 279 4.58 -22.00 1.30
C ILE A 279 3.32 -21.20 1.60
N LYS A 280 3.41 -20.20 2.48
CA LYS A 280 2.27 -19.30 2.78
C LYS A 280 1.78 -18.59 1.53
N ASN A 281 2.68 -18.05 0.74
CA ASN A 281 2.32 -17.34 -0.50
C ASN A 281 1.66 -18.28 -1.51
N ASN A 282 2.18 -19.49 -1.71
CA ASN A 282 1.61 -20.45 -2.65
C ASN A 282 0.21 -20.92 -2.22
N LEU A 283 0.04 -21.34 -0.97
CA LEU A 283 -1.27 -21.71 -0.42
C LEU A 283 -2.27 -20.57 -0.50
N PHE A 284 -1.81 -19.37 -0.20
CA PHE A 284 -2.64 -18.17 -0.27
C PHE A 284 -3.05 -17.87 -1.72
N THR A 285 -2.12 -18.04 -2.67
CA THR A 285 -2.38 -17.86 -4.10
C THR A 285 -3.45 -18.84 -4.59
N ASP A 286 -3.38 -20.11 -4.22
CA ASP A 286 -4.39 -21.12 -4.60
C ASP A 286 -5.78 -20.79 -4.03
N VAL A 287 -5.84 -20.36 -2.79
CA VAL A 287 -7.10 -19.91 -2.15
C VAL A 287 -7.67 -18.68 -2.88
N ILE A 288 -6.83 -17.71 -3.25
CA ILE A 288 -7.24 -16.52 -4.00
C ILE A 288 -7.92 -16.93 -5.30
N TYR A 289 -7.25 -17.73 -6.13
CA TYR A 289 -7.77 -18.08 -7.45
C TYR A 289 -9.04 -18.93 -7.32
N ALA A 290 -9.08 -19.89 -6.40
CA ALA A 290 -10.29 -20.67 -6.12
C ALA A 290 -11.48 -19.77 -5.65
N THR A 291 -11.18 -18.72 -4.91
CA THR A 291 -12.22 -17.81 -4.40
C THR A 291 -12.74 -16.86 -5.48
N PHE A 292 -11.84 -16.30 -6.29
CA PHE A 292 -12.18 -15.20 -7.20
C PHE A 292 -12.47 -15.64 -8.64
N MET A 293 -11.96 -16.76 -9.11
CA MET A 293 -12.08 -17.18 -10.51
C MET A 293 -13.30 -18.08 -10.75
N SER A 294 -13.89 -17.98 -11.94
CA SER A 294 -15.06 -18.77 -12.35
C SER A 294 -15.14 -18.86 -13.87
N GLU A 295 -15.30 -20.06 -14.41
CA GLU A 295 -15.52 -20.30 -15.85
C GLU A 295 -16.68 -19.48 -16.41
N LYS A 296 -17.76 -19.32 -15.64
CA LYS A 296 -18.97 -18.58 -16.06
C LYS A 296 -18.74 -17.08 -16.24
N LEU A 297 -17.58 -16.58 -15.84
CA LEU A 297 -17.20 -15.17 -15.91
C LEU A 297 -15.94 -14.96 -16.75
N PHE A 298 -15.56 -15.94 -17.56
CA PHE A 298 -14.48 -15.83 -18.54
C PHE A 298 -15.08 -15.67 -19.94
N PHE A 299 -14.74 -14.59 -20.63
CA PHE A 299 -15.31 -14.20 -21.91
C PHE A 299 -14.24 -13.86 -22.93
N ARG A 300 -14.43 -14.36 -24.17
CA ARG A 300 -13.69 -13.89 -25.35
C ARG A 300 -14.70 -13.19 -26.28
N ARG A 301 -14.59 -11.88 -26.45
CA ARG A 301 -15.57 -11.06 -27.19
C ARG A 301 -14.87 -9.98 -28.02
N ASN A 302 -15.24 -9.91 -29.29
CA ASN A 302 -14.71 -8.90 -30.22
C ASN A 302 -15.78 -7.88 -30.66
N ASP A 303 -17.02 -8.04 -30.24
CA ASP A 303 -18.14 -7.16 -30.56
C ASP A 303 -18.31 -5.98 -29.60
N LEU A 304 -17.68 -6.01 -28.42
CA LEU A 304 -17.68 -4.94 -27.44
C LEU A 304 -16.45 -4.04 -27.67
N LYS A 305 -16.67 -2.79 -28.09
CA LYS A 305 -15.59 -1.91 -28.56
C LYS A 305 -15.25 -0.77 -27.59
N THR A 306 -16.10 -0.49 -26.63
CA THR A 306 -15.96 0.63 -25.71
C THR A 306 -15.93 0.19 -24.24
N LYS A 307 -15.33 1.02 -23.38
CA LYS A 307 -15.29 0.83 -21.94
C LYS A 307 -16.70 0.60 -21.37
N ASP A 308 -17.65 1.45 -21.75
CA ASP A 308 -19.00 1.42 -21.16
C ASP A 308 -19.77 0.15 -21.57
N GLU A 309 -19.62 -0.30 -22.83
CA GLU A 309 -20.21 -1.57 -23.29
C GLU A 309 -19.65 -2.75 -22.51
N VAL A 310 -18.33 -2.79 -22.31
CA VAL A 310 -17.63 -3.87 -21.58
C VAL A 310 -18.03 -3.87 -20.12
N LEU A 311 -17.98 -2.73 -19.44
CA LEU A 311 -18.35 -2.64 -18.01
C LEU A 311 -19.80 -3.05 -17.79
N LYS A 312 -20.72 -2.60 -18.65
CA LYS A 312 -22.14 -2.97 -18.59
C LYS A 312 -22.34 -4.47 -18.81
N PHE A 313 -21.68 -5.05 -19.82
CA PHE A 313 -21.77 -6.48 -20.10
C PHE A 313 -21.25 -7.33 -18.93
N MET A 314 -20.05 -7.04 -18.46
CA MET A 314 -19.43 -7.81 -17.39
C MET A 314 -20.17 -7.69 -16.06
N THR A 315 -20.67 -6.49 -15.75
CA THR A 315 -21.49 -6.26 -14.55
C THR A 315 -22.81 -7.02 -14.61
N ASN A 316 -23.53 -6.97 -15.76
CA ASN A 316 -24.76 -7.71 -15.92
C ASN A 316 -24.55 -9.22 -15.73
N ALA A 317 -23.47 -9.78 -16.27
CA ALA A 317 -23.11 -11.18 -16.06
C ALA A 317 -22.88 -11.51 -14.58
N MET A 318 -22.29 -10.58 -13.80
CA MET A 318 -22.14 -10.75 -12.35
C MET A 318 -23.49 -10.64 -11.59
N VAL A 319 -24.38 -9.73 -11.99
CA VAL A 319 -25.71 -9.57 -11.42
C VAL A 319 -26.54 -10.84 -11.65
N GLU A 320 -26.58 -11.36 -12.88
CA GLU A 320 -27.29 -12.60 -13.24
C GLU A 320 -26.84 -13.81 -12.41
N GLN A 321 -25.58 -13.83 -11.98
CA GLN A 321 -25.04 -14.90 -11.11
C GLN A 321 -25.21 -14.60 -9.60
N GLY A 322 -25.88 -13.50 -9.23
CA GLY A 322 -26.08 -13.09 -7.84
C GLY A 322 -24.76 -12.85 -7.10
N ILE A 323 -23.80 -12.21 -7.77
CA ILE A 323 -22.48 -11.85 -7.22
C ILE A 323 -22.51 -10.44 -6.67
N VAL A 324 -23.15 -9.52 -7.39
CA VAL A 324 -23.28 -8.11 -7.06
C VAL A 324 -24.72 -7.64 -7.21
N SER A 325 -25.05 -6.47 -6.65
CA SER A 325 -26.33 -5.78 -6.85
C SER A 325 -26.35 -4.97 -8.15
N ASP A 326 -27.54 -4.50 -8.56
CA ASP A 326 -27.75 -3.71 -9.78
C ASP A 326 -27.00 -2.36 -9.75
N ASP A 327 -26.70 -1.81 -8.58
CA ASP A 327 -25.97 -0.55 -8.40
C ASP A 327 -24.44 -0.71 -8.45
N PHE A 328 -23.93 -1.94 -8.61
CA PHE A 328 -22.49 -2.19 -8.69
C PHE A 328 -21.84 -1.47 -9.89
N LEU A 329 -22.52 -1.41 -11.04
CA LEU A 329 -22.03 -0.68 -12.21
C LEU A 329 -21.76 0.79 -11.89
N ALA A 330 -22.66 1.44 -11.18
CA ALA A 330 -22.50 2.85 -10.77
C ALA A 330 -21.26 3.03 -9.86
N SER A 331 -21.03 2.08 -8.95
CA SER A 331 -19.85 2.07 -8.09
C SER A 331 -18.54 1.91 -8.87
N VAL A 332 -18.53 1.06 -9.90
CA VAL A 332 -17.36 0.86 -10.80
C VAL A 332 -17.08 2.11 -11.62
N ILE A 333 -18.13 2.73 -12.21
CA ILE A 333 -18.00 3.97 -12.98
C ILE A 333 -17.46 5.08 -12.11
N GLN A 334 -18.00 5.26 -10.90
CA GLN A 334 -17.51 6.25 -9.92
C GLN A 334 -16.01 6.06 -9.63
N ARG A 335 -15.57 4.81 -9.44
CA ARG A 335 -14.14 4.50 -9.21
C ARG A 335 -13.28 4.86 -10.42
N GLU A 336 -13.74 4.52 -11.62
CA GLU A 336 -13.02 4.75 -12.87
C GLU A 336 -12.89 6.26 -13.21
N GLU A 337 -13.90 7.07 -12.83
CA GLU A 337 -13.89 8.53 -13.01
C GLU A 337 -12.90 9.25 -12.10
N LEU A 338 -12.59 8.70 -10.92
CA LEU A 338 -11.60 9.27 -10.00
C LEU A 338 -10.17 9.11 -10.53
N SER A 339 -9.88 7.97 -11.11
CA SER A 339 -8.61 7.65 -11.75
C SER A 339 -8.77 6.37 -12.56
N SER A 340 -8.32 6.37 -13.80
CA SER A 340 -8.43 5.20 -14.67
C SER A 340 -7.74 3.97 -14.07
N THR A 341 -8.39 2.81 -14.21
CA THR A 341 -7.82 1.51 -13.85
C THR A 341 -7.09 0.84 -15.01
N CYS A 342 -6.79 1.56 -16.08
CA CYS A 342 -5.98 1.12 -17.20
C CYS A 342 -4.50 1.10 -16.81
N PHE A 343 -3.82 -0.01 -17.09
CA PHE A 343 -2.40 -0.21 -16.84
C PHE A 343 -1.64 -0.38 -18.14
N PHE A 344 -0.57 0.41 -18.30
CA PHE A 344 0.40 0.29 -19.41
C PHE A 344 -0.24 0.35 -20.81
N ASP A 345 -1.41 0.94 -20.96
CA ASP A 345 -2.19 0.97 -22.20
C ASP A 345 -2.46 -0.42 -22.79
N THR A 346 -2.52 -1.46 -21.95
CA THR A 346 -2.66 -2.86 -22.39
C THR A 346 -3.83 -3.60 -21.77
N PHE A 347 -4.13 -3.35 -20.50
CA PHE A 347 -5.22 -4.00 -19.79
C PHE A 347 -5.83 -3.06 -18.73
N ALA A 348 -7.05 -3.36 -18.28
CA ALA A 348 -7.71 -2.64 -17.21
C ALA A 348 -8.20 -3.59 -16.10
N ILE A 349 -8.16 -3.10 -14.85
CA ILE A 349 -8.67 -3.84 -13.69
C ILE A 349 -9.72 -2.99 -12.94
N PRO A 350 -10.90 -2.76 -13.54
CA PRO A 350 -11.98 -2.04 -12.89
C PRO A 350 -12.52 -2.79 -11.68
N HIS A 351 -12.94 -2.04 -10.66
CA HIS A 351 -13.56 -2.55 -9.44
C HIS A 351 -14.44 -1.47 -8.81
N GLY A 352 -15.32 -1.85 -7.90
CA GLY A 352 -16.22 -0.90 -7.24
C GLY A 352 -15.53 -0.07 -6.15
N MET A 353 -16.12 1.09 -5.85
CA MET A 353 -15.73 1.91 -4.70
C MET A 353 -16.07 1.26 -3.36
N ARG A 354 -16.87 0.19 -3.33
CA ARG A 354 -17.37 -0.46 -2.12
C ARG A 354 -17.09 -1.96 -2.14
N PHE A 355 -16.79 -2.51 -0.96
CA PHE A 355 -16.65 -3.96 -0.74
C PHE A 355 -18.00 -4.57 -0.32
N ASP A 356 -19.02 -4.38 -1.14
CA ASP A 356 -20.41 -4.76 -0.87
C ASP A 356 -20.93 -5.91 -1.75
N ALA A 357 -20.05 -6.58 -2.47
CA ALA A 357 -20.41 -7.76 -3.24
C ALA A 357 -20.92 -8.89 -2.33
N TYR A 358 -21.89 -9.67 -2.83
CA TYR A 358 -22.39 -10.86 -2.14
C TYR A 358 -21.41 -12.00 -2.17
N LYS A 359 -20.59 -12.06 -3.24
CA LYS A 359 -19.50 -13.04 -3.42
C LYS A 359 -18.29 -12.33 -4.04
N SER A 360 -17.08 -12.70 -3.62
CA SER A 360 -15.86 -12.21 -4.26
C SER A 360 -15.62 -12.97 -5.56
N ARG A 361 -15.59 -12.25 -6.69
CA ARG A 361 -15.38 -12.84 -8.04
C ARG A 361 -14.68 -11.85 -8.95
N CYS A 362 -13.92 -12.41 -9.91
CA CYS A 362 -13.41 -11.71 -11.08
C CYS A 362 -14.21 -12.11 -12.31
N SER A 363 -14.58 -11.13 -13.12
CA SER A 363 -15.01 -11.34 -14.49
C SER A 363 -13.88 -10.94 -15.42
N ILE A 364 -13.53 -11.78 -16.36
CA ILE A 364 -12.41 -11.61 -17.29
C ILE A 364 -12.96 -11.53 -18.70
N LEU A 365 -12.56 -10.50 -19.45
CA LEU A 365 -12.89 -10.35 -20.84
C LEU A 365 -11.61 -10.12 -21.65
N ILE A 366 -11.42 -10.93 -22.70
CA ILE A 366 -10.34 -10.82 -23.67
C ILE A 366 -10.94 -10.43 -25.03
N SER A 367 -10.35 -9.42 -25.68
CA SER A 367 -10.72 -8.95 -27.01
C SER A 367 -9.48 -8.89 -27.90
N GLU A 368 -9.48 -9.65 -28.99
CA GLU A 368 -8.40 -9.63 -29.99
C GLU A 368 -8.37 -8.30 -30.76
N ASP A 369 -9.55 -7.75 -31.08
CA ASP A 369 -9.69 -6.50 -31.81
C ASP A 369 -9.37 -5.25 -30.99
N GLY A 370 -9.32 -5.40 -29.67
CA GLY A 370 -9.12 -4.30 -28.73
C GLY A 370 -10.37 -3.53 -28.36
N ILE A 371 -10.31 -2.88 -27.22
CA ILE A 371 -11.38 -2.11 -26.56
C ILE A 371 -10.86 -0.70 -26.34
N LYS A 372 -11.61 0.31 -26.76
CA LYS A 372 -11.29 1.70 -26.47
C LYS A 372 -11.55 2.01 -24.99
N TRP A 373 -10.46 2.28 -24.26
CA TRP A 373 -10.47 2.62 -22.85
C TRP A 373 -9.83 3.99 -22.63
N ASN A 374 -10.65 5.02 -22.52
CA ASN A 374 -10.22 6.42 -22.56
C ASN A 374 -9.38 6.71 -23.83
N ASP A 375 -8.10 7.06 -23.67
CA ASP A 375 -7.18 7.36 -24.79
C ASP A 375 -6.40 6.12 -25.28
N SER A 376 -6.56 4.96 -24.61
CA SER A 376 -5.82 3.73 -24.90
C SER A 376 -6.69 2.69 -25.62
N ILE A 377 -6.04 1.74 -26.31
CA ILE A 377 -6.66 0.51 -26.81
C ILE A 377 -6.12 -0.65 -25.98
N ILE A 378 -7.00 -1.30 -25.23
CA ILE A 378 -6.64 -2.43 -24.38
C ILE A 378 -7.28 -3.73 -24.86
N HIS A 379 -6.72 -4.86 -24.47
CA HIS A 379 -7.18 -6.18 -24.93
C HIS A 379 -7.73 -7.06 -23.79
N ILE A 380 -7.46 -6.72 -22.54
CA ILE A 380 -7.85 -7.52 -21.39
C ILE A 380 -8.54 -6.59 -20.36
N VAL A 381 -9.70 -7.02 -19.89
CA VAL A 381 -10.42 -6.36 -18.77
C VAL A 381 -10.70 -7.39 -17.70
N ILE A 382 -10.32 -7.07 -16.45
CA ILE A 382 -10.55 -7.91 -15.28
C ILE A 382 -11.39 -7.11 -14.29
N LEU A 383 -12.71 -7.28 -14.31
CA LEU A 383 -13.62 -6.63 -13.38
C LEU A 383 -13.68 -7.41 -12.07
N ILE A 384 -13.37 -6.74 -10.95
CA ILE A 384 -13.27 -7.37 -9.64
C ILE A 384 -14.43 -6.92 -8.74
N ALA A 385 -15.19 -7.88 -8.23
CA ALA A 385 -16.16 -7.72 -7.18
C ALA A 385 -15.66 -8.34 -5.88
N VAL A 386 -15.69 -7.59 -4.77
CA VAL A 386 -15.10 -8.00 -3.50
C VAL A 386 -16.13 -7.94 -2.39
N LYS A 387 -16.26 -9.03 -1.64
CA LYS A 387 -17.02 -9.09 -0.40
C LYS A 387 -16.21 -8.48 0.74
N TYR A 388 -16.84 -7.77 1.65
CA TYR A 388 -16.18 -7.08 2.77
C TYR A 388 -15.20 -7.95 3.56
N HIS A 389 -15.54 -9.22 3.80
CA HIS A 389 -14.65 -10.13 4.55
C HIS A 389 -13.39 -10.54 3.78
N ASP A 390 -13.42 -10.47 2.45
CA ASP A 390 -12.33 -10.91 1.57
C ASP A 390 -11.41 -9.75 1.11
N ARG A 391 -11.64 -8.53 1.61
CA ARG A 391 -10.89 -7.34 1.19
C ARG A 391 -9.37 -7.44 1.39
N HIS A 392 -8.93 -8.18 2.41
CA HIS A 392 -7.49 -8.43 2.65
C HIS A 392 -6.87 -9.35 1.59
N ILE A 393 -7.70 -10.20 0.95
CA ILE A 393 -7.28 -11.06 -0.16
C ILE A 393 -7.18 -10.25 -1.44
N PHE A 394 -8.11 -9.31 -1.65
CA PHE A 394 -8.13 -8.41 -2.80
C PHE A 394 -6.79 -7.70 -3.01
N MET A 395 -6.20 -7.14 -1.95
CA MET A 395 -4.92 -6.45 -2.01
C MET A 395 -3.83 -7.27 -2.71
N LYS A 396 -3.62 -8.51 -2.25
CA LYS A 396 -2.58 -9.37 -2.79
C LYS A 396 -2.89 -9.86 -4.21
N MET A 397 -4.16 -10.17 -4.47
CA MET A 397 -4.60 -10.58 -5.80
C MET A 397 -4.42 -9.45 -6.81
N TYR A 398 -4.79 -8.24 -6.45
CA TYR A 398 -4.68 -7.05 -7.30
C TYR A 398 -3.22 -6.81 -7.72
N ASP A 399 -2.31 -6.78 -6.75
CA ASP A 399 -0.87 -6.60 -7.02
C ASP A 399 -0.29 -7.77 -7.84
N ASN A 400 -0.65 -9.02 -7.52
CA ASN A 400 -0.16 -10.21 -8.23
C ASN A 400 -0.59 -10.21 -9.70
N ILE A 401 -1.85 -9.89 -10.00
CA ILE A 401 -2.35 -9.83 -11.38
C ILE A 401 -1.60 -8.74 -12.15
N ILE A 402 -1.46 -7.56 -11.59
CA ILE A 402 -0.77 -6.46 -12.27
C ILE A 402 0.69 -6.81 -12.52
N GLN A 403 1.41 -7.34 -11.52
CA GLN A 403 2.81 -7.75 -11.68
C GLN A 403 2.97 -8.87 -12.74
N SER A 404 2.03 -9.83 -12.77
CA SER A 404 2.05 -10.88 -13.78
C SER A 404 1.86 -10.32 -15.19
N LEU A 405 0.86 -9.47 -15.41
CA LEU A 405 0.52 -8.89 -16.72
C LEU A 405 1.51 -7.80 -17.19
N GLN A 406 2.37 -7.26 -16.31
CA GLN A 406 3.50 -6.42 -16.71
C GLN A 406 4.53 -7.17 -17.57
N ASN A 407 4.63 -8.49 -17.42
CA ASN A 407 5.52 -9.30 -18.21
C ASN A 407 4.92 -9.49 -19.62
N LYS A 408 5.57 -8.92 -20.65
CA LYS A 408 5.09 -8.98 -22.04
C LYS A 408 4.84 -10.40 -22.54
N LYS A 409 5.65 -11.37 -22.14
CA LYS A 409 5.47 -12.78 -22.53
C LYS A 409 4.18 -13.33 -21.93
N ARG A 410 3.96 -13.12 -20.62
CA ARG A 410 2.73 -13.57 -19.94
C ARG A 410 1.50 -12.86 -20.49
N LEU A 411 1.60 -11.58 -20.79
CA LEU A 411 0.50 -10.82 -21.41
C LEU A 411 0.07 -11.45 -22.72
N LEU A 412 1.03 -11.81 -23.59
CA LEU A 412 0.75 -12.50 -24.87
C LEU A 412 0.18 -13.90 -24.63
N GLU A 413 0.68 -14.63 -23.65
CA GLU A 413 0.13 -15.95 -23.28
C GLU A 413 -1.33 -15.80 -22.80
N VAL A 414 -1.66 -14.77 -21.99
CA VAL A 414 -3.05 -14.50 -21.55
C VAL A 414 -3.96 -14.17 -22.71
N LEU A 415 -3.49 -13.40 -23.70
CA LEU A 415 -4.29 -13.08 -24.90
C LEU A 415 -4.70 -14.32 -25.69
N SER A 416 -3.92 -15.40 -25.61
CA SER A 416 -4.20 -16.68 -26.29
C SER A 416 -4.94 -17.69 -25.40
N ALA A 417 -5.19 -17.38 -24.11
CA ALA A 417 -5.89 -18.28 -23.20
C ALA A 417 -7.35 -18.50 -23.64
N GLU A 418 -7.75 -19.75 -23.78
CA GLU A 418 -9.10 -20.15 -24.19
C GLU A 418 -10.00 -20.51 -23.01
N SER A 419 -9.42 -20.69 -21.82
CA SER A 419 -10.13 -21.06 -20.61
C SER A 419 -9.66 -20.28 -19.38
N ILE A 420 -10.47 -20.28 -18.33
CA ILE A 420 -10.10 -19.71 -17.04
C ILE A 420 -8.92 -20.45 -16.41
N ASP A 421 -8.81 -21.76 -16.60
CA ASP A 421 -7.73 -22.56 -16.05
C ASP A 421 -6.39 -22.18 -16.70
N GLU A 422 -6.36 -22.00 -18.01
CA GLU A 422 -5.17 -21.50 -18.72
C GLU A 422 -4.78 -20.08 -18.23
N PHE A 423 -5.77 -19.20 -18.08
CA PHE A 423 -5.53 -17.87 -17.52
C PHE A 423 -4.88 -17.95 -16.13
N ILE A 424 -5.44 -18.78 -15.24
CA ILE A 424 -4.94 -18.97 -13.88
C ILE A 424 -3.49 -19.50 -13.90
N GLU A 425 -3.21 -20.49 -14.71
CA GLU A 425 -1.86 -21.09 -14.83
C GLU A 425 -0.81 -20.06 -15.32
N ILE A 426 -1.20 -19.14 -16.19
CA ILE A 426 -0.31 -18.10 -16.69
C ILE A 426 -0.06 -17.05 -15.61
N VAL A 427 -1.11 -16.61 -14.92
CA VAL A 427 -1.02 -15.52 -13.93
C VAL A 427 -0.35 -15.97 -12.63
N LYS A 428 -0.42 -17.27 -12.29
CA LYS A 428 0.28 -17.86 -11.13
C LYS A 428 1.79 -17.95 -11.29
N LYS A 429 2.31 -18.04 -12.51
CA LYS A 429 3.77 -18.12 -12.78
C LYS A 429 4.49 -16.81 -12.43
#